data_b68c3077fa31b87a3c4b2370035e5fc6
#
_entry.id   b68c3077fa31b87a3c4b2370035e5fc6
#
_cell.length_a   1.000
_cell.length_b   1.000
_cell.length_c   1.000
_cell.angle_alpha   90.00
_cell.angle_beta   90.00
_cell.angle_gamma   90.00
#
_symmetry.space_group_name_H-M   'P 1'
#
loop_
_entity.id
_entity.type
_entity.pdbx_description
1 polymer ?
#
loop_
_entity_poly.entity_id
_entity_poly.type
_entity_poly.pdbx_seq_one_letter_code
_entity_poly.pdbx_strand_id
1 'polypeptide(L)'
;GASLFVLSPMVLARSFYHPALAGQWIILLGILLVIETPRLKSAGHLTAVWMIVLTGAILIHPYFLPMMGVLMVLSAVRLIDRQGWSGRYRWRALVIMTIVPAAVAVGIFYLVGGFSLGTGAEVYDLADKGFNLLSFVNPLGYSVLPAFPNRSISGETMMWLGLGVWLMLFLATWLWRGNYQVTWLRLRRYWRRHHWICRVGLTVSMLLLVFAVGVRIDVGPATLVQYSVPKPIYELWSAFRASAREAWVFYYTTIL
;
A
#
# COMPACT_ATOMS: atom_id res chain seq x y z
N GLY A 1 -7.89 16.49 -4.39
CA GLY A 1 -7.05 15.30 -4.18
C GLY A 1 -5.88 15.55 -3.24
N ALA A 2 -4.88 16.39 -3.61
CA ALA A 2 -3.66 16.56 -2.82
C ALA A 2 -3.91 17.02 -1.37
N SER A 3 -4.84 17.94 -1.16
CA SER A 3 -5.18 18.44 0.19
C SER A 3 -5.75 17.33 1.08
N LEU A 4 -6.61 16.47 0.54
CA LEU A 4 -7.17 15.33 1.28
C LEU A 4 -6.09 14.34 1.70
N PHE A 5 -5.06 14.19 0.87
CA PHE A 5 -3.93 13.33 1.17
C PHE A 5 -3.06 13.92 2.29
N VAL A 6 -2.59 15.16 2.13
CA VAL A 6 -1.69 15.84 3.08
C VAL A 6 -2.35 15.99 4.46
N LEU A 7 -3.65 16.27 4.48
CA LEU A 7 -4.45 16.43 5.71
C LEU A 7 -5.08 15.13 6.18
N SER A 8 -4.71 13.98 5.58
CA SER A 8 -5.24 12.71 6.07
C SER A 8 -4.76 12.43 7.49
N PRO A 9 -5.63 11.95 8.38
CA PRO A 9 -5.28 11.73 9.78
C PRO A 9 -4.07 10.82 9.96
N MET A 10 -3.88 9.87 9.03
CA MET A 10 -2.76 8.94 9.06
C MET A 10 -1.42 9.63 8.78
N VAL A 11 -1.35 10.54 7.79
CA VAL A 11 -0.14 11.32 7.49
C VAL A 11 0.16 12.26 8.65
N LEU A 12 -0.84 12.96 9.16
CA LEU A 12 -0.68 13.90 10.28
C LEU A 12 -0.17 13.18 11.53
N ALA A 13 -0.76 12.04 11.90
CA ALA A 13 -0.32 11.27 13.05
C ALA A 13 1.14 10.83 12.93
N ARG A 14 1.58 10.40 11.73
CA ARG A 14 2.95 9.95 11.50
C ARG A 14 3.97 11.10 11.48
N SER A 15 3.56 12.27 11.03
CA SER A 15 4.44 13.45 10.96
C SER A 15 5.03 13.83 12.32
N PHE A 16 4.30 13.57 13.42
CA PHE A 16 4.76 13.91 14.76
C PHE A 16 5.53 12.78 15.47
N TYR A 17 5.19 11.52 15.23
CA TYR A 17 5.76 10.38 15.96
C TYR A 17 6.85 9.63 15.19
N HIS A 18 6.73 9.57 13.85
CA HIS A 18 7.64 8.83 12.98
C HIS A 18 7.83 9.56 11.65
N PRO A 19 8.63 10.66 11.61
CA PRO A 19 8.76 11.50 10.42
C PRO A 19 9.14 10.74 9.13
N ALA A 20 10.01 9.72 9.25
CA ALA A 20 10.37 8.89 8.11
C ALA A 20 9.16 8.14 7.50
N LEU A 21 8.18 7.78 8.33
CA LEU A 21 6.95 7.15 7.87
C LEU A 21 5.90 8.16 7.35
N ALA A 22 6.09 9.46 7.56
CA ALA A 22 5.29 10.50 6.90
C ALA A 22 5.62 10.62 5.41
N GLY A 23 6.73 10.02 4.96
CA GLY A 23 7.13 9.93 3.55
C GLY A 23 6.20 9.09 2.66
N GLN A 24 4.92 8.89 3.06
CA GLN A 24 3.92 8.07 2.35
C GLN A 24 3.57 8.60 0.95
N TRP A 25 3.93 9.84 0.63
CA TRP A 25 3.81 10.38 -0.73
C TRP A 25 4.54 9.51 -1.78
N ILE A 26 5.55 8.72 -1.36
CA ILE A 26 6.24 7.79 -2.24
C ILE A 26 5.30 6.69 -2.77
N ILE A 27 4.31 6.26 -1.97
CA ILE A 27 3.28 5.29 -2.39
C ILE A 27 2.42 5.90 -3.50
N LEU A 28 2.01 7.16 -3.35
CA LEU A 28 1.27 7.87 -4.40
C LEU A 28 2.08 7.98 -5.69
N LEU A 29 3.38 8.26 -5.57
CA LEU A 29 4.28 8.27 -6.72
C LEU A 29 4.34 6.90 -7.39
N GLY A 30 4.41 5.82 -6.61
CA GLY A 30 4.37 4.45 -7.14
C GLY A 30 3.06 4.15 -7.86
N ILE A 31 1.91 4.53 -7.29
CA ILE A 31 0.59 4.39 -7.92
C ILE A 31 0.53 5.20 -9.22
N LEU A 32 1.02 6.44 -9.20
CA LEU A 32 1.10 7.28 -10.39
C LEU A 32 1.95 6.64 -11.48
N LEU A 33 3.10 6.07 -11.15
CA LEU A 33 3.95 5.35 -12.10
C LEU A 33 3.22 4.16 -12.72
N VAL A 34 2.46 3.39 -11.94
CA VAL A 34 1.61 2.32 -12.47
C VAL A 34 0.60 2.89 -13.47
N ILE A 35 -0.04 4.02 -13.15
CA ILE A 35 -1.04 4.66 -14.03
C ILE A 35 -0.38 5.18 -15.31
N GLU A 36 0.78 5.82 -15.22
CA GLU A 36 1.49 6.44 -16.33
C GLU A 36 2.33 5.46 -17.17
N THR A 37 2.54 4.24 -16.70
CA THR A 37 3.33 3.20 -17.41
C THR A 37 2.97 3.06 -18.90
N PRO A 38 1.68 3.11 -19.33
CA PRO A 38 1.33 3.02 -20.75
C PRO A 38 1.92 4.12 -21.63
N ARG A 39 2.34 5.23 -21.04
CA ARG A 39 2.99 6.34 -21.76
C ARG A 39 4.49 6.12 -21.96
N LEU A 40 5.07 5.19 -21.19
CA LEU A 40 6.49 4.86 -21.30
C LEU A 40 6.72 3.96 -22.52
N LYS A 41 7.79 4.28 -23.28
CA LYS A 41 8.06 3.62 -24.56
C LYS A 41 9.03 2.44 -24.47
N SER A 42 9.80 2.32 -23.37
CA SER A 42 10.85 1.31 -23.26
C SER A 42 10.97 0.73 -21.85
N ALA A 43 11.42 -0.53 -21.79
CA ALA A 43 11.77 -1.20 -20.53
C ALA A 43 12.90 -0.47 -19.79
N GLY A 44 13.92 0.01 -20.52
CA GLY A 44 15.04 0.73 -19.90
C GLY A 44 14.61 2.00 -19.16
N HIS A 45 13.68 2.77 -19.75
CA HIS A 45 13.15 3.96 -19.08
C HIS A 45 12.37 3.57 -17.80
N LEU A 46 11.49 2.57 -17.87
CA LEU A 46 10.77 2.08 -16.69
C LEU A 46 11.74 1.59 -15.60
N THR A 47 12.76 0.81 -15.99
CA THR A 47 13.81 0.33 -15.07
C THR A 47 14.52 1.48 -14.39
N ALA A 48 14.97 2.50 -15.15
CA ALA A 48 15.67 3.66 -14.60
C ALA A 48 14.82 4.46 -13.61
N VAL A 49 13.55 4.70 -13.94
CA VAL A 49 12.61 5.40 -13.04
C VAL A 49 12.42 4.61 -11.76
N TRP A 50 12.20 3.28 -11.85
CA TRP A 50 12.03 2.46 -10.66
C TRP A 50 13.31 2.30 -9.83
N MET A 51 14.49 2.34 -10.43
CA MET A 51 15.77 2.39 -9.68
C MET A 51 15.81 3.62 -8.77
N ILE A 52 15.47 4.79 -9.29
CA ILE A 52 15.46 6.04 -8.52
C ILE A 52 14.41 5.98 -7.41
N VAL A 53 13.19 5.61 -7.76
CA VAL A 53 12.05 5.64 -6.83
C VAL A 53 12.21 4.59 -5.74
N LEU A 54 12.64 3.38 -6.07
CA LEU A 54 12.83 2.31 -5.10
C LEU A 54 14.01 2.59 -4.16
N THR A 55 15.09 3.19 -4.70
CA THR A 55 16.22 3.67 -3.90
C THR A 55 15.77 4.78 -2.94
N GLY A 56 15.01 5.75 -3.42
CA GLY A 56 14.43 6.79 -2.55
C GLY A 56 13.53 6.20 -1.47
N ALA A 57 12.70 5.22 -1.83
CA ALA A 57 11.81 4.57 -0.88
C ALA A 57 12.56 3.87 0.26
N ILE A 58 13.58 3.07 -0.05
CA ILE A 58 14.35 2.34 0.96
C ILE A 58 15.20 3.27 1.83
N LEU A 59 15.70 4.39 1.28
CA LEU A 59 16.45 5.39 2.03
C LEU A 59 15.55 6.24 2.94
N ILE A 60 14.29 6.46 2.57
CA ILE A 60 13.31 7.10 3.46
C ILE A 60 12.98 6.15 4.61
N HIS A 61 12.53 4.94 4.28
CA HIS A 61 12.26 3.90 5.26
C HIS A 61 12.15 2.53 4.59
N PRO A 62 12.84 1.49 5.09
CA PRO A 62 12.83 0.15 4.49
C PRO A 62 11.44 -0.49 4.32
N TYR A 63 10.46 -0.10 5.16
CA TYR A 63 9.08 -0.60 5.05
C TYR A 63 8.36 -0.20 3.76
N PHE A 64 8.84 0.82 3.05
CA PHE A 64 8.27 1.14 1.74
C PHE A 64 8.70 0.15 0.65
N LEU A 65 9.76 -0.62 0.87
CA LEU A 65 10.30 -1.52 -0.16
C LEU A 65 9.28 -2.56 -0.65
N PRO A 66 8.57 -3.32 0.20
CA PRO A 66 7.61 -4.31 -0.28
C PRO A 66 6.43 -3.67 -1.02
N MET A 67 5.87 -2.57 -0.50
CA MET A 67 4.77 -1.84 -1.14
C MET A 67 5.18 -1.34 -2.53
N MET A 68 6.34 -0.68 -2.62
CA MET A 68 6.88 -0.15 -3.87
C MET A 68 7.31 -1.28 -4.82
N GLY A 69 7.84 -2.39 -4.29
CA GLY A 69 8.19 -3.58 -5.06
C GLY A 69 6.98 -4.17 -5.79
N VAL A 70 5.84 -4.26 -5.10
CA VAL A 70 4.59 -4.74 -5.71
C VAL A 70 4.11 -3.78 -6.81
N LEU A 71 4.14 -2.46 -6.57
CA LEU A 71 3.77 -1.45 -7.58
C LEU A 71 4.73 -1.46 -8.78
N MET A 72 6.02 -1.72 -8.55
CA MET A 72 7.02 -1.90 -9.61
C MET A 72 6.69 -3.12 -10.48
N VAL A 73 6.37 -4.27 -9.87
CA VAL A 73 5.96 -5.48 -10.60
C VAL A 73 4.72 -5.20 -11.44
N LEU A 74 3.72 -4.49 -10.88
CA LEU A 74 2.53 -4.07 -11.61
C LEU A 74 2.86 -3.20 -12.82
N SER A 75 3.77 -2.24 -12.67
CA SER A 75 4.23 -1.40 -13.77
C SER A 75 4.89 -2.24 -14.86
N ALA A 76 5.77 -3.18 -14.48
CA ALA A 76 6.45 -4.05 -15.43
C ALA A 76 5.45 -4.94 -16.22
N VAL A 77 4.51 -5.59 -15.51
CA VAL A 77 3.45 -6.39 -16.15
C VAL A 77 2.61 -5.54 -17.11
N ARG A 78 2.23 -4.34 -16.68
CA ARG A 78 1.44 -3.43 -17.51
C ARG A 78 2.17 -2.99 -18.77
N LEU A 79 3.48 -2.72 -18.71
CA LEU A 79 4.27 -2.38 -19.89
C LEU A 79 4.35 -3.57 -20.84
N ILE A 80 4.63 -4.77 -20.31
CA ILE A 80 4.71 -6.02 -21.06
C ILE A 80 3.41 -6.27 -21.84
N ASP A 81 2.27 -6.20 -21.13
CA ASP A 81 0.96 -6.43 -21.74
C ASP A 81 0.66 -5.40 -22.83
N ARG A 82 1.02 -4.13 -22.61
CA ARG A 82 0.80 -3.07 -23.58
C ARG A 82 1.67 -3.22 -24.83
N GLN A 83 2.92 -3.67 -24.66
CA GLN A 83 3.86 -3.88 -25.77
C GLN A 83 3.63 -5.19 -26.51
N GLY A 84 2.73 -6.05 -25.99
CA GLY A 84 2.47 -7.37 -26.57
C GLY A 84 3.65 -8.33 -26.50
N TRP A 85 4.56 -8.13 -25.57
CA TRP A 85 5.73 -8.99 -25.43
C TRP A 85 5.34 -10.39 -24.95
N SER A 86 5.88 -11.40 -25.60
CA SER A 86 5.55 -12.81 -25.32
C SER A 86 6.79 -13.69 -25.16
N GLY A 87 6.58 -14.95 -24.77
CA GLY A 87 7.61 -15.97 -24.69
C GLY A 87 8.79 -15.56 -23.78
N ARG A 88 10.00 -15.92 -24.22
CA ARG A 88 11.24 -15.67 -23.47
C ARG A 88 11.53 -14.17 -23.25
N TYR A 89 11.13 -13.33 -24.19
CA TYR A 89 11.34 -11.90 -24.11
C TYR A 89 10.52 -11.27 -22.97
N ARG A 90 9.28 -11.71 -22.79
CA ARG A 90 8.41 -11.30 -21.67
C ARG A 90 9.09 -11.53 -20.32
N TRP A 91 9.60 -12.73 -20.09
CA TRP A 91 10.25 -13.09 -18.82
C TRP A 91 11.55 -12.33 -18.59
N ARG A 92 12.39 -12.18 -19.64
CA ARG A 92 13.62 -11.37 -19.52
C ARG A 92 13.31 -9.92 -19.19
N ALA A 93 12.34 -9.32 -19.85
CA ALA A 93 11.91 -7.95 -19.58
C ALA A 93 11.38 -7.80 -18.14
N LEU A 94 10.54 -8.73 -17.68
CA LEU A 94 10.03 -8.73 -16.31
C LEU A 94 11.19 -8.79 -15.29
N VAL A 95 12.11 -9.72 -15.47
CA VAL A 95 13.27 -9.87 -14.57
C VAL A 95 14.13 -8.60 -14.55
N ILE A 96 14.45 -8.03 -15.70
CA ILE A 96 15.26 -6.81 -15.76
C ILE A 96 14.54 -5.65 -15.08
N MET A 97 13.27 -5.42 -15.39
CA MET A 97 12.50 -4.29 -14.86
C MET A 97 12.19 -4.41 -13.35
N THR A 98 12.38 -5.59 -12.77
CA THR A 98 12.10 -5.81 -11.33
C THR A 98 13.37 -6.09 -10.52
N ILE A 99 14.21 -7.00 -10.96
CA ILE A 99 15.41 -7.40 -10.20
C ILE A 99 16.49 -6.31 -10.20
N VAL A 100 16.71 -5.65 -11.35
CA VAL A 100 17.75 -4.60 -11.43
C VAL A 100 17.45 -3.42 -10.50
N PRO A 101 16.24 -2.81 -10.48
CA PRO A 101 15.93 -1.75 -9.54
C PRO A 101 16.02 -2.20 -8.08
N ALA A 102 15.53 -3.41 -7.78
CA ALA A 102 15.58 -3.96 -6.43
C ALA A 102 17.04 -4.17 -5.95
N ALA A 103 17.89 -4.76 -6.79
CA ALA A 103 19.29 -5.00 -6.47
C ALA A 103 20.06 -3.68 -6.26
N VAL A 104 19.81 -2.67 -7.10
CA VAL A 104 20.42 -1.34 -6.94
C VAL A 104 19.97 -0.69 -5.64
N ALA A 105 18.68 -0.69 -5.33
CA ALA A 105 18.15 -0.10 -4.11
C ALA A 105 18.73 -0.77 -2.85
N VAL A 106 18.73 -2.11 -2.81
CA VAL A 106 19.31 -2.89 -1.70
C VAL A 106 20.81 -2.68 -1.60
N GLY A 107 21.52 -2.64 -2.73
CA GLY A 107 22.97 -2.37 -2.76
C GLY A 107 23.32 -0.99 -2.20
N ILE A 108 22.58 0.05 -2.59
CA ILE A 108 22.79 1.41 -2.03
C ILE A 108 22.46 1.41 -0.55
N PHE A 109 21.38 0.77 -0.11
CA PHE A 109 21.03 0.66 1.31
C PHE A 109 22.12 -0.04 2.12
N TYR A 110 22.73 -1.09 1.55
CA TYR A 110 23.89 -1.75 2.15
C TYR A 110 25.10 -0.79 2.29
N LEU A 111 25.43 -0.07 1.21
CA LEU A 111 26.56 0.85 1.18
C LEU A 111 26.45 2.01 2.19
N VAL A 112 25.22 2.47 2.46
CA VAL A 112 24.98 3.50 3.50
C VAL A 112 24.87 2.93 4.92
N GLY A 113 25.17 1.67 5.13
CA GLY A 113 25.15 1.02 6.44
C GLY A 113 23.75 0.64 6.94
N GLY A 114 22.75 0.56 6.04
CA GLY A 114 21.36 0.29 6.42
C GLY A 114 21.15 -1.04 7.14
N PHE A 115 21.99 -2.04 6.91
CA PHE A 115 21.96 -3.33 7.61
C PHE A 115 22.78 -3.36 8.89
N SER A 116 23.65 -2.37 9.15
CA SER A 116 24.46 -2.31 10.35
C SER A 116 23.73 -1.71 11.56
N LEU A 117 22.55 -1.12 11.31
CA LEU A 117 21.69 -0.56 12.35
C LEU A 117 21.00 -1.70 13.12
N GLY A 118 21.76 -2.31 13.98
CA GLY A 118 21.39 -3.12 15.13
C GLY A 118 20.28 -4.14 14.99
N THR A 119 20.64 -5.38 15.15
CA THR A 119 19.77 -6.55 15.36
C THR A 119 19.07 -6.58 16.73
N GLY A 120 19.15 -5.50 17.53
CA GLY A 120 18.43 -5.33 18.80
C GLY A 120 16.93 -5.07 18.66
N ALA A 121 16.39 -5.46 17.54
CA ALA A 121 14.97 -5.34 17.30
C ALA A 121 14.21 -6.37 18.12
N GLU A 122 13.47 -5.92 19.12
CA GLU A 122 12.45 -6.74 19.77
C GLU A 122 11.63 -7.47 18.72
N VAL A 123 11.54 -8.79 18.85
CA VAL A 123 10.64 -9.61 18.04
C VAL A 123 9.22 -9.29 18.49
N TYR A 124 8.59 -8.35 17.81
CA TYR A 124 7.19 -8.05 18.07
C TYR A 124 6.33 -9.22 17.57
N ASP A 125 5.33 -9.59 18.37
CA ASP A 125 4.33 -10.55 17.92
C ASP A 125 3.56 -9.95 16.73
N LEU A 126 3.58 -10.66 15.60
CA LEU A 126 2.81 -10.31 14.40
C LEU A 126 1.32 -10.14 14.70
N ALA A 127 0.81 -10.86 15.71
CA ALA A 127 -0.58 -10.75 16.14
C ALA A 127 -0.92 -9.37 16.70
N ASP A 128 0.03 -8.70 17.36
CA ASP A 128 -0.22 -7.38 17.99
C ASP A 128 -0.04 -6.20 17.03
N LYS A 129 0.59 -6.41 15.90
CA LYS A 129 0.87 -5.41 14.87
C LYS A 129 0.07 -5.60 13.59
N GLY A 130 -0.86 -6.57 13.58
CA GLY A 130 -1.78 -6.82 12.48
C GLY A 130 -2.82 -5.71 12.32
N PHE A 131 -3.39 -5.63 11.12
CA PHE A 131 -4.46 -4.69 10.81
C PHE A 131 -5.78 -5.11 11.44
N ASN A 132 -6.41 -4.18 12.18
CA ASN A 132 -7.75 -4.39 12.73
C ASN A 132 -8.80 -3.93 11.71
N LEU A 133 -9.82 -4.74 11.45
CA LEU A 133 -10.83 -4.44 10.42
C LEU A 133 -11.64 -3.17 10.70
N LEU A 134 -11.73 -2.72 11.95
CA LEU A 134 -12.34 -1.43 12.30
C LEU A 134 -11.40 -0.23 12.12
N SER A 135 -10.14 -0.43 11.74
CA SER A 135 -9.16 0.66 11.61
C SER A 135 -9.58 1.76 10.61
N PHE A 136 -10.38 1.43 9.58
CA PHE A 136 -10.90 2.43 8.64
C PHE A 136 -11.94 3.37 9.24
N VAL A 137 -12.66 2.92 10.26
CA VAL A 137 -13.75 3.67 10.90
C VAL A 137 -13.41 4.13 12.33
N ASN A 138 -12.30 3.63 12.90
CA ASN A 138 -11.89 3.98 14.26
C ASN A 138 -10.90 5.17 14.24
N PRO A 139 -11.29 6.32 14.79
CA PRO A 139 -10.44 7.51 14.79
C PRO A 139 -9.25 7.44 15.75
N LEU A 140 -9.20 6.50 16.68
CA LEU A 140 -8.12 6.31 17.66
C LEU A 140 -7.69 7.61 18.39
N GLY A 141 -8.63 8.54 18.63
CA GLY A 141 -8.36 9.83 19.28
C GLY A 141 -7.91 10.95 18.32
N TYR A 142 -7.81 10.70 17.02
CA TYR A 142 -7.46 11.72 16.01
C TYR A 142 -8.67 12.37 15.35
N SER A 143 -9.81 12.40 16.03
CA SER A 143 -11.05 13.03 15.56
C SER A 143 -11.87 13.51 16.76
N VAL A 144 -12.86 14.36 16.47
CA VAL A 144 -13.91 14.74 17.45
C VAL A 144 -14.84 13.58 17.79
N LEU A 145 -14.81 12.52 16.98
CA LEU A 145 -15.56 11.31 17.26
C LEU A 145 -14.84 10.46 18.31
N PRO A 146 -15.58 9.77 19.21
CA PRO A 146 -14.99 8.89 20.20
C PRO A 146 -14.27 7.72 19.52
N ALA A 147 -13.13 7.33 20.09
CA ALA A 147 -12.45 6.12 19.69
C ALA A 147 -13.24 4.89 20.11
N PHE A 148 -13.30 3.90 19.23
CA PHE A 148 -13.84 2.58 19.58
C PHE A 148 -12.77 1.75 20.32
N PRO A 149 -13.19 0.90 21.28
CA PRO A 149 -12.27 -0.05 21.88
C PRO A 149 -11.55 -0.87 20.81
N ASN A 150 -10.24 -0.98 20.92
CA ASN A 150 -9.42 -1.72 19.99
C ASN A 150 -8.39 -2.55 20.77
N ARG A 151 -8.20 -3.81 20.39
CA ARG A 151 -7.22 -4.70 21.00
C ARG A 151 -5.79 -4.27 20.69
N SER A 152 -5.54 -3.84 19.46
CA SER A 152 -4.24 -3.31 19.05
C SER A 152 -4.20 -1.80 19.29
N ILE A 153 -3.53 -1.39 20.36
CA ILE A 153 -3.40 0.02 20.78
C ILE A 153 -2.27 0.73 20.00
N SER A 154 -1.54 0.01 19.16
CA SER A 154 -0.43 0.63 18.44
C SER A 154 -0.95 1.58 17.35
N GLY A 155 -0.41 2.81 17.31
CA GLY A 155 -0.67 3.74 16.19
C GLY A 155 -0.34 3.18 14.81
N GLU A 156 0.27 1.98 14.75
CA GLU A 156 0.58 1.25 13.51
C GLU A 156 -0.67 0.82 12.75
N THR A 157 -1.77 0.54 13.45
CA THR A 157 -3.03 0.07 12.86
C THR A 157 -3.96 1.19 12.44
N MET A 158 -3.55 2.46 12.62
CA MET A 158 -4.38 3.60 12.29
C MET A 158 -4.56 3.74 10.77
N MET A 159 -5.80 3.60 10.31
CA MET A 159 -6.22 3.72 8.91
C MET A 159 -7.49 4.58 8.77
N TRP A 160 -7.75 5.44 9.75
CA TRP A 160 -8.92 6.31 9.76
C TRP A 160 -8.95 7.18 8.51
N LEU A 161 -10.01 7.03 7.71
CA LEU A 161 -10.18 7.78 6.45
C LEU A 161 -10.41 9.28 6.67
N GLY A 162 -10.79 9.67 7.88
CA GLY A 162 -11.17 11.04 8.18
C GLY A 162 -12.67 11.31 7.97
N LEU A 163 -13.22 12.18 8.80
CA LEU A 163 -14.64 12.52 8.76
C LEU A 163 -15.05 13.09 7.39
N GLY A 164 -14.18 13.87 6.74
CA GLY A 164 -14.44 14.45 5.43
C GLY A 164 -14.62 13.39 4.34
N VAL A 165 -13.80 12.34 4.31
CA VAL A 165 -13.96 11.24 3.35
C VAL A 165 -15.24 10.46 3.60
N TRP A 166 -15.56 10.16 4.87
CA TRP A 166 -16.83 9.52 5.22
C TRP A 166 -18.05 10.34 4.83
N LEU A 167 -18.00 11.66 5.06
CA LEU A 167 -19.06 12.58 4.63
C LEU A 167 -19.20 12.60 3.10
N MET A 168 -18.09 12.65 2.37
CA MET A 168 -18.10 12.57 0.91
C MET A 168 -18.70 11.26 0.40
N LEU A 169 -18.35 10.13 0.99
CA LEU A 169 -18.92 8.82 0.65
C LEU A 169 -20.42 8.78 0.94
N PHE A 170 -20.84 9.32 2.08
CA PHE A 170 -22.26 9.43 2.44
C PHE A 170 -23.02 10.31 1.44
N LEU A 171 -22.52 11.49 1.14
CA LEU A 171 -23.13 12.40 0.16
C LEU A 171 -23.17 11.78 -1.24
N ALA A 172 -22.10 11.10 -1.65
CA ALA A 172 -22.06 10.43 -2.95
C ALA A 172 -23.12 9.32 -3.03
N THR A 173 -23.29 8.52 -1.97
CA THR A 173 -24.33 7.48 -1.92
C THR A 173 -25.74 8.07 -1.87
N TRP A 174 -25.92 9.18 -1.15
CA TRP A 174 -27.18 9.90 -1.08
C TRP A 174 -27.59 10.45 -2.46
N LEU A 175 -26.68 11.16 -3.12
CA LEU A 175 -26.91 11.69 -4.46
C LEU A 175 -27.11 10.59 -5.51
N TRP A 176 -26.48 9.43 -5.31
CA TRP A 176 -26.66 8.28 -6.20
C TRP A 176 -28.06 7.73 -6.16
N ARG A 177 -28.77 7.74 -5.02
CA ARG A 177 -30.13 7.23 -4.89
C ARG A 177 -31.11 7.84 -5.91
N GLY A 178 -30.93 9.13 -6.27
CA GLY A 178 -31.76 9.81 -7.26
C GLY A 178 -31.42 9.51 -8.73
N ASN A 179 -30.19 9.09 -9.04
CA ASN A 179 -29.69 8.94 -10.41
C ASN A 179 -28.87 7.65 -10.62
N TYR A 180 -29.24 6.57 -9.95
CA TYR A 180 -28.43 5.34 -9.92
C TYR A 180 -28.13 4.75 -11.31
N GLN A 181 -29.09 4.83 -12.24
CA GLN A 181 -28.91 4.29 -13.61
C GLN A 181 -27.83 5.04 -14.38
N VAL A 182 -27.87 6.38 -14.37
CA VAL A 182 -26.90 7.22 -15.06
C VAL A 182 -25.51 7.06 -14.45
N THR A 183 -25.45 7.04 -13.12
CA THR A 183 -24.17 6.86 -12.40
C THR A 183 -23.59 5.47 -12.63
N TRP A 184 -24.44 4.42 -12.61
CA TRP A 184 -24.04 3.05 -12.94
C TRP A 184 -23.49 2.92 -14.35
N LEU A 185 -24.13 3.54 -15.35
CA LEU A 185 -23.65 3.52 -16.73
C LEU A 185 -22.32 4.24 -16.89
N ARG A 186 -22.13 5.38 -16.20
CA ARG A 186 -20.84 6.10 -16.16
C ARG A 186 -19.75 5.28 -15.50
N LEU A 187 -20.03 4.68 -14.35
CA LEU A 187 -19.09 3.81 -13.62
C LEU A 187 -18.72 2.59 -14.45
N ARG A 188 -19.70 1.92 -15.07
CA ARG A 188 -19.48 0.79 -15.97
C ARG A 188 -18.63 1.16 -17.18
N ARG A 189 -18.85 2.36 -17.75
CA ARG A 189 -18.03 2.88 -18.86
C ARG A 189 -16.61 3.18 -18.41
N TYR A 190 -16.44 3.83 -17.25
CA TYR A 190 -15.14 4.08 -16.64
C TYR A 190 -14.40 2.77 -16.38
N TRP A 191 -15.06 1.80 -15.74
CA TRP A 191 -14.51 0.47 -15.45
C TRP A 191 -14.10 -0.28 -16.72
N ARG A 192 -14.88 -0.25 -17.77
CA ARG A 192 -14.54 -0.86 -19.06
C ARG A 192 -13.31 -0.19 -19.69
N ARG A 193 -13.20 1.14 -19.59
CA ARG A 193 -12.08 1.90 -20.15
C ARG A 193 -10.77 1.68 -19.37
N HIS A 194 -10.88 1.51 -18.06
CA HIS A 194 -9.76 1.38 -17.14
C HIS A 194 -9.71 -0.01 -16.47
N HIS A 195 -10.27 -1.02 -17.10
CA HIS A 195 -10.48 -2.37 -16.54
C HIS A 195 -9.20 -2.97 -15.94
N TRP A 196 -8.05 -2.73 -16.56
CA TRP A 196 -6.76 -3.24 -16.09
C TRP A 196 -6.39 -2.63 -14.73
N ILE A 197 -6.42 -1.29 -14.63
CA ILE A 197 -6.10 -0.57 -13.37
C ILE A 197 -7.10 -0.98 -12.28
N CYS A 198 -8.40 -0.97 -12.61
CA CYS A 198 -9.43 -1.28 -11.62
C CYS A 198 -9.34 -2.73 -11.14
N ARG A 199 -9.11 -3.70 -12.01
CA ARG A 199 -9.04 -5.12 -11.63
C ARG A 199 -7.72 -5.44 -10.95
N VAL A 200 -6.61 -5.17 -11.60
CA VAL A 200 -5.28 -5.56 -11.10
C VAL A 200 -4.88 -4.72 -9.90
N GLY A 201 -5.09 -3.40 -9.95
CA GLY A 201 -4.82 -2.50 -8.84
C GLY A 201 -5.63 -2.85 -7.60
N LEU A 202 -6.94 -3.11 -7.76
CA LEU A 202 -7.79 -3.54 -6.65
C LEU A 202 -7.36 -4.91 -6.11
N THR A 203 -7.11 -5.89 -6.98
CA THR A 203 -6.67 -7.23 -6.55
C THR A 203 -5.39 -7.15 -5.73
N VAL A 204 -4.39 -6.39 -6.18
CA VAL A 204 -3.12 -6.23 -5.47
C VAL A 204 -3.30 -5.48 -4.16
N SER A 205 -4.10 -4.41 -4.16
CA SER A 205 -4.40 -3.67 -2.93
C SER A 205 -5.11 -4.57 -1.91
N MET A 206 -6.02 -5.43 -2.36
CA MET A 206 -6.69 -6.42 -1.50
C MET A 206 -5.72 -7.49 -0.99
N LEU A 207 -4.78 -7.98 -1.81
CA LEU A 207 -3.75 -8.92 -1.36
C LEU A 207 -2.85 -8.30 -0.29
N LEU A 208 -2.43 -7.05 -0.47
CA LEU A 208 -1.67 -6.33 0.54
C LEU A 208 -2.49 -6.09 1.82
N LEU A 209 -3.79 -5.83 1.70
CA LEU A 209 -4.68 -5.72 2.86
C LEU A 209 -4.79 -7.05 3.61
N VAL A 210 -4.95 -8.17 2.91
CA VAL A 210 -4.95 -9.52 3.52
C VAL A 210 -3.62 -9.80 4.22
N PHE A 211 -2.49 -9.44 3.58
CA PHE A 211 -1.18 -9.55 4.21
C PHE A 211 -1.07 -8.66 5.47
N ALA A 212 -1.65 -7.47 5.43
CA ALA A 212 -1.65 -6.52 6.55
C ALA A 212 -2.40 -7.02 7.79
N VAL A 213 -3.44 -7.84 7.61
CA VAL A 213 -4.22 -8.43 8.71
C VAL A 213 -3.33 -9.29 9.62
N GLY A 214 -2.29 -9.94 9.06
CA GLY A 214 -1.38 -10.76 9.83
C GLY A 214 -1.98 -12.11 10.20
N VAL A 215 -1.49 -12.69 11.31
CA VAL A 215 -1.87 -14.03 11.77
C VAL A 215 -3.10 -14.06 12.68
N ARG A 216 -3.66 -12.88 12.96
CA ARG A 216 -4.87 -12.71 13.79
C ARG A 216 -5.80 -11.70 13.16
N ILE A 217 -7.06 -12.09 12.99
CA ILE A 217 -8.12 -11.24 12.44
C ILE A 217 -8.90 -10.65 13.63
N ASP A 218 -8.70 -9.34 13.85
CA ASP A 218 -9.37 -8.60 14.91
C ASP A 218 -10.44 -7.64 14.35
N VAL A 219 -11.56 -7.54 15.09
CA VAL A 219 -12.62 -6.53 14.87
C VAL A 219 -12.84 -5.79 16.19
N GLY A 220 -12.33 -4.58 16.30
CA GLY A 220 -12.31 -3.86 17.57
C GLY A 220 -11.54 -4.63 18.64
N PRO A 221 -12.15 -4.89 19.80
CA PRO A 221 -11.55 -5.67 20.87
C PRO A 221 -11.64 -7.18 20.69
N ALA A 222 -12.46 -7.66 19.74
CA ALA A 222 -12.71 -9.08 19.53
C ALA A 222 -11.76 -9.69 18.50
N THR A 223 -11.23 -10.87 18.82
CA THR A 223 -10.52 -11.72 17.85
C THR A 223 -11.52 -12.68 17.21
N LEU A 224 -11.67 -12.58 15.88
CA LEU A 224 -12.52 -13.50 15.11
C LEU A 224 -11.82 -14.81 14.85
N VAL A 225 -10.56 -14.74 14.39
CA VAL A 225 -9.76 -15.92 14.02
C VAL A 225 -8.31 -15.65 14.37
N GLN A 226 -7.64 -16.65 14.87
CA GLN A 226 -6.19 -16.71 15.01
C GLN A 226 -5.70 -18.03 14.44
N TYR A 227 -4.67 -17.98 13.61
CA TYR A 227 -4.10 -19.16 12.97
C TYR A 227 -2.58 -19.17 13.09
N SER A 228 -2.03 -20.38 13.06
CA SER A 228 -0.59 -20.57 13.04
C SER A 228 -0.10 -20.71 11.61
N VAL A 229 1.05 -20.13 11.32
CA VAL A 229 1.76 -20.33 10.05
C VAL A 229 3.06 -21.07 10.30
N PRO A 230 3.58 -21.82 9.31
CA PRO A 230 4.88 -22.48 9.43
C PRO A 230 5.98 -21.49 9.83
N LYS A 231 6.89 -21.92 10.71
CA LYS A 231 7.94 -21.08 11.29
C LYS A 231 8.73 -20.27 10.25
N PRO A 232 9.18 -20.80 9.10
CA PRO A 232 9.91 -20.02 8.11
C PRO A 232 9.07 -18.88 7.51
N ILE A 233 7.77 -19.10 7.32
CA ILE A 233 6.85 -18.06 6.82
C ILE A 233 6.63 -17.00 7.90
N TYR A 234 6.46 -17.41 9.15
CA TYR A 234 6.33 -16.50 10.28
C TYR A 234 7.56 -15.60 10.44
N GLU A 235 8.77 -16.17 10.38
CA GLU A 235 10.02 -15.42 10.48
C GLU A 235 10.19 -14.41 9.33
N LEU A 236 9.89 -14.83 8.10
CA LEU A 236 9.90 -13.92 6.95
C LEU A 236 8.88 -12.80 7.10
N TRP A 237 7.70 -13.10 7.58
CA TRP A 237 6.63 -12.13 7.79
C TRP A 237 6.95 -11.18 8.95
N SER A 238 7.50 -11.69 10.04
CA SER A 238 7.91 -10.91 11.22
C SER A 238 9.04 -9.93 10.93
N ALA A 239 9.84 -10.16 9.88
CA ALA A 239 10.84 -9.20 9.41
C ALA A 239 10.23 -7.84 9.05
N PHE A 240 8.95 -7.81 8.67
CA PHE A 240 8.20 -6.57 8.40
C PHE A 240 7.58 -5.94 9.66
N ARG A 241 7.81 -6.49 10.86
CA ARG A 241 7.41 -6.01 12.19
C ARG A 241 5.97 -5.51 12.35
N ALA A 242 5.50 -4.67 11.45
CA ALA A 242 4.16 -4.06 11.48
C ALA A 242 3.48 -4.27 10.14
N SER A 243 2.93 -5.47 9.94
CA SER A 243 2.24 -5.87 8.70
C SER A 243 1.08 -4.94 8.36
N ALA A 244 0.43 -4.33 9.35
CA ALA A 244 -0.67 -3.38 9.14
C ALA A 244 -0.31 -2.23 8.18
N ARG A 245 0.97 -1.86 8.06
CA ARG A 245 1.42 -0.79 7.14
C ARG A 245 1.21 -1.13 5.67
N GLU A 246 1.21 -2.42 5.31
CA GLU A 246 0.99 -2.85 3.92
C GLU A 246 -0.42 -2.50 3.42
N ALA A 247 -1.38 -2.26 4.34
CA ALA A 247 -2.70 -1.73 4.00
C ALA A 247 -2.68 -0.28 3.47
N TRP A 248 -1.55 0.45 3.56
CA TRP A 248 -1.48 1.83 3.08
C TRP A 248 -1.71 1.95 1.58
N VAL A 249 -1.27 0.98 0.80
CA VAL A 249 -1.56 0.96 -0.64
C VAL A 249 -3.07 0.86 -0.88
N PHE A 250 -3.78 0.01 -0.13
CA PHE A 250 -5.23 -0.08 -0.19
C PHE A 250 -5.90 1.22 0.25
N TYR A 251 -5.43 1.81 1.36
CA TYR A 251 -5.93 3.10 1.87
C TYR A 251 -5.86 4.19 0.80
N TYR A 252 -4.72 4.36 0.15
CA TYR A 252 -4.54 5.39 -0.87
C TYR A 252 -5.27 5.09 -2.17
N THR A 253 -5.38 3.84 -2.58
CA THR A 253 -6.19 3.47 -3.74
C THR A 253 -7.69 3.67 -3.51
N THR A 254 -8.15 3.68 -2.26
CA THR A 254 -9.54 3.95 -1.90
C THR A 254 -9.86 5.44 -1.91
N ILE A 255 -8.89 6.31 -1.59
CA ILE A 255 -9.07 7.78 -1.57
C ILE A 255 -8.94 8.39 -2.98
N LEU A 256 -8.18 7.75 -3.89
CA LEU A 256 -7.97 8.22 -5.26
C LEU A 256 -9.17 7.89 -6.17
#